data_82c81121964c51ac9a47fc19b95130b1
#
_entry.id   82c81121964c51ac9a47fc19b95130b1
#
_cell.length_a   1.000
_cell.length_b   1.000
_cell.length_c   1.000
_cell.angle_alpha   90.00
_cell.angle_beta   90.00
_cell.angle_gamma   90.00
#
_symmetry.space_group_name_H-M   'P 1'
#
loop_
_entity.id
_entity.type
_entity.pdbx_description
1 polymer ?
#
loop_
_entity_poly.entity_id
_entity_poly.type
_entity_poly.pdbx_seq_one_letter_code
_entity_poly.pdbx_strand_id
1 'polypeptide(L)'
;MDKKVTVVGAGNVGATAAQRLAEKELCDVVLVDIIEGVPQGKALDLTEAAPIEKHDAHLTGTNVYEPSKGSDIVIITAGIPRKPGMSRDDLISTNAGIMKNVTAQIAALSPDAILIIVSNPLDAMCQVAFDISGFPKQRVIGMAGVLDSARFRAFISMELNVSVENTHAFVLGGHGDTMVPLPRYSTVAGIPITELLTKDRIDAMVERTANGGAEIVSLLKTGSAYYAPASAAVEMSESILKDKKKILPCAAYLEGEYGINDLFIGVPVKLGSKGIEEIIQIDLTEEENTALKKSADAVLELKELLKKLGS
;
A
#
# COMPACT_ATOMS: atom_id res chain seq x y z
N MET A 1 -10.30 -18.57 -12.48
CA MET A 1 -9.55 -19.05 -11.29
C MET A 1 -10.48 -19.09 -10.08
N ASP A 2 -10.11 -19.83 -9.02
CA ASP A 2 -10.96 -19.92 -7.80
C ASP A 2 -10.93 -18.62 -6.96
N LYS A 3 -9.96 -17.76 -7.21
CA LYS A 3 -9.75 -16.50 -6.50
C LYS A 3 -10.05 -15.31 -7.37
N LYS A 4 -10.60 -14.26 -6.76
CA LYS A 4 -10.94 -13.00 -7.44
C LYS A 4 -10.37 -11.80 -6.67
N VAL A 5 -9.71 -10.92 -7.39
CA VAL A 5 -9.27 -9.62 -6.86
C VAL A 5 -9.92 -8.50 -7.66
N THR A 6 -10.55 -7.58 -6.96
CA THR A 6 -11.03 -6.35 -7.58
C THR A 6 -10.01 -5.22 -7.35
N VAL A 7 -9.68 -4.50 -8.39
CA VAL A 7 -8.86 -3.29 -8.35
C VAL A 7 -9.74 -2.09 -8.68
N VAL A 8 -9.95 -1.19 -7.71
CA VAL A 8 -10.73 0.03 -7.89
C VAL A 8 -9.80 1.21 -8.19
N GLY A 9 -9.96 1.78 -9.37
CA GLY A 9 -9.09 2.76 -9.98
C GLY A 9 -8.26 2.15 -11.11
N ALA A 10 -8.61 2.45 -12.37
CA ALA A 10 -7.89 1.97 -13.56
C ALA A 10 -6.78 2.95 -14.01
N GLY A 11 -6.28 3.77 -13.09
CA GLY A 11 -5.10 4.60 -13.33
C GLY A 11 -3.82 3.76 -13.50
N ASN A 12 -2.65 4.42 -13.48
CA ASN A 12 -1.39 3.70 -13.71
C ASN A 12 -1.10 2.65 -12.62
N VAL A 13 -1.33 2.97 -11.34
CA VAL A 13 -1.11 2.00 -10.24
C VAL A 13 -2.05 0.81 -10.37
N GLY A 14 -3.36 1.07 -10.51
CA GLY A 14 -4.35 -0.01 -10.56
C GLY A 14 -4.21 -0.91 -11.78
N ALA A 15 -3.98 -0.34 -12.97
CA ALA A 15 -3.76 -1.13 -14.18
C ALA A 15 -2.48 -1.99 -14.08
N THR A 16 -1.40 -1.43 -13.53
CA THR A 16 -0.16 -2.19 -13.31
C THR A 16 -0.35 -3.30 -12.25
N ALA A 17 -1.17 -3.06 -11.22
CA ALA A 17 -1.50 -4.10 -10.24
C ALA A 17 -2.33 -5.22 -10.89
N ALA A 18 -3.34 -4.86 -11.70
CA ALA A 18 -4.15 -5.82 -12.46
C ALA A 18 -3.28 -6.70 -13.39
N GLN A 19 -2.38 -6.07 -14.14
CA GLN A 19 -1.40 -6.76 -14.97
C GLN A 19 -0.59 -7.78 -14.17
N ARG A 20 0.05 -7.36 -13.09
CA ARG A 20 0.91 -8.23 -12.29
C ARG A 20 0.17 -9.36 -11.59
N LEU A 21 -1.08 -9.13 -11.17
CA LEU A 21 -1.94 -10.18 -10.61
C LEU A 21 -2.24 -11.26 -11.66
N ALA A 22 -2.55 -10.85 -12.88
CA ALA A 22 -2.83 -11.76 -13.99
C ALA A 22 -1.58 -12.52 -14.45
N GLU A 23 -0.47 -11.83 -14.74
CA GLU A 23 0.80 -12.45 -15.18
C GLU A 23 1.39 -13.43 -14.16
N LYS A 24 1.14 -13.22 -12.87
CA LYS A 24 1.51 -14.15 -11.80
C LYS A 24 0.49 -15.28 -11.57
N GLU A 25 -0.59 -15.30 -12.32
CA GLU A 25 -1.70 -16.26 -12.18
C GLU A 25 -2.20 -16.40 -10.73
N LEU A 26 -2.35 -15.24 -10.05
CA LEU A 26 -2.80 -15.25 -8.66
C LEU A 26 -4.32 -15.39 -8.54
N CYS A 27 -5.06 -14.82 -9.49
CA CYS A 27 -6.53 -14.69 -9.42
C CYS A 27 -7.11 -14.19 -10.73
N ASP A 28 -8.42 -14.29 -10.89
CA ASP A 28 -9.17 -13.48 -11.85
C ASP A 28 -9.24 -12.03 -11.35
N VAL A 29 -9.21 -11.06 -12.27
CA VAL A 29 -9.12 -9.64 -11.94
C VAL A 29 -10.33 -8.87 -12.44
N VAL A 30 -10.96 -8.09 -11.58
CA VAL A 30 -11.96 -7.08 -11.96
C VAL A 30 -11.33 -5.69 -11.81
N LEU A 31 -11.24 -4.95 -12.90
CA LEU A 31 -10.73 -3.58 -12.92
C LEU A 31 -11.89 -2.59 -13.03
N VAL A 32 -12.09 -1.78 -11.98
CA VAL A 32 -13.22 -0.83 -11.88
C VAL A 32 -12.71 0.59 -12.00
N ASP A 33 -13.35 1.42 -12.82
CA ASP A 33 -13.11 2.86 -12.86
C ASP A 33 -14.39 3.60 -13.27
N ILE A 34 -14.50 4.87 -12.87
CA ILE A 34 -15.64 5.72 -13.23
C ILE A 34 -15.56 6.24 -14.68
N ILE A 35 -14.37 6.25 -15.27
CA ILE A 35 -14.16 6.77 -16.63
C ILE A 35 -14.57 5.71 -17.62
N GLU A 36 -15.63 5.99 -18.37
CA GLU A 36 -16.18 5.07 -19.37
C GLU A 36 -15.12 4.64 -20.39
N GLY A 37 -15.06 3.35 -20.69
CA GLY A 37 -14.14 2.75 -21.65
C GLY A 37 -12.72 2.51 -21.13
N VAL A 38 -12.27 3.24 -20.12
CA VAL A 38 -10.88 3.10 -19.62
C VAL A 38 -10.61 1.73 -19.02
N PRO A 39 -11.40 1.24 -18.04
CA PRO A 39 -11.16 -0.08 -17.48
C PRO A 39 -11.37 -1.21 -18.51
N GLN A 40 -12.35 -1.07 -19.41
CA GLN A 40 -12.63 -2.05 -20.46
C GLN A 40 -11.47 -2.14 -21.45
N GLY A 41 -10.97 -0.99 -21.93
CA GLY A 41 -9.84 -0.95 -22.88
C GLY A 41 -8.59 -1.56 -22.28
N LYS A 42 -8.24 -1.22 -21.01
CA LYS A 42 -7.08 -1.79 -20.35
C LYS A 42 -7.23 -3.28 -20.06
N ALA A 43 -8.40 -3.74 -19.64
CA ALA A 43 -8.64 -5.17 -19.42
C ALA A 43 -8.56 -5.96 -20.73
N LEU A 44 -9.06 -5.41 -21.83
CA LEU A 44 -8.95 -6.04 -23.15
C LEU A 44 -7.50 -6.13 -23.61
N ASP A 45 -6.73 -5.04 -23.53
CA ASP A 45 -5.31 -5.01 -23.90
C ASP A 45 -4.48 -6.03 -23.09
N LEU A 46 -4.72 -6.12 -21.78
CA LEU A 46 -4.10 -7.15 -20.93
C LEU A 46 -4.54 -8.58 -21.28
N THR A 47 -5.80 -8.76 -21.72
CA THR A 47 -6.30 -10.06 -22.19
C THR A 47 -5.64 -10.44 -23.53
N GLU A 48 -5.41 -9.48 -24.42
CA GLU A 48 -4.70 -9.70 -25.68
C GLU A 48 -3.21 -10.03 -25.46
N ALA A 49 -2.60 -9.53 -24.36
CA ALA A 49 -1.25 -9.89 -23.97
C ALA A 49 -1.13 -11.32 -23.39
N ALA A 50 -2.22 -11.89 -22.84
CA ALA A 50 -2.21 -13.17 -22.16
C ALA A 50 -1.58 -14.33 -22.95
N PRO A 51 -1.80 -14.52 -24.26
CA PRO A 51 -1.17 -15.58 -25.05
C PRO A 51 0.35 -15.46 -25.13
N ILE A 52 0.89 -14.24 -25.01
CA ILE A 52 2.33 -13.94 -25.08
C ILE A 52 2.94 -14.11 -23.67
N GLU A 53 2.28 -13.56 -22.67
CA GLU A 53 2.70 -13.63 -21.25
C GLU A 53 2.42 -15.00 -20.62
N LYS A 54 1.59 -15.83 -21.28
CA LYS A 54 1.29 -17.22 -20.90
C LYS A 54 0.56 -17.36 -19.58
N HIS A 55 -0.56 -16.63 -19.41
CA HIS A 55 -1.46 -16.79 -18.28
C HIS A 55 -2.90 -16.98 -18.73
N ASP A 56 -3.69 -17.69 -17.92
CA ASP A 56 -5.12 -17.96 -18.17
C ASP A 56 -6.03 -17.15 -17.22
N ALA A 57 -5.51 -16.13 -16.54
CA ALA A 57 -6.29 -15.26 -15.67
C ALA A 57 -7.30 -14.43 -16.49
N HIS A 58 -8.55 -14.37 -16.01
CA HIS A 58 -9.60 -13.57 -16.65
C HIS A 58 -9.57 -12.14 -16.14
N LEU A 59 -9.59 -11.17 -17.07
CA LEU A 59 -9.65 -9.76 -16.73
C LEU A 59 -10.97 -9.16 -17.19
N THR A 60 -11.69 -8.51 -16.27
CA THR A 60 -12.94 -7.82 -16.56
C THR A 60 -12.79 -6.33 -16.25
N GLY A 61 -12.94 -5.47 -17.26
CA GLY A 61 -13.02 -4.02 -17.08
C GLY A 61 -14.46 -3.55 -16.97
N THR A 62 -14.78 -2.68 -16.00
CA THR A 62 -16.17 -2.26 -15.77
C THR A 62 -16.26 -0.86 -15.15
N ASN A 63 -17.38 -0.18 -15.41
CA ASN A 63 -17.72 1.10 -14.76
C ASN A 63 -18.74 0.94 -13.61
N VAL A 64 -19.15 -0.27 -13.31
CA VAL A 64 -20.08 -0.62 -12.24
C VAL A 64 -19.44 -1.62 -11.28
N TYR A 65 -19.96 -1.71 -10.05
CA TYR A 65 -19.33 -2.53 -9.00
C TYR A 65 -19.83 -3.98 -8.95
N GLU A 66 -20.95 -4.32 -9.60
CA GLU A 66 -21.55 -5.66 -9.56
C GLU A 66 -20.58 -6.79 -9.91
N PRO A 67 -19.67 -6.67 -10.89
CA PRO A 67 -18.67 -7.71 -11.17
C PRO A 67 -17.71 -7.98 -10.01
N SER A 68 -17.54 -7.03 -9.09
CA SER A 68 -16.70 -7.19 -7.90
C SER A 68 -17.28 -8.12 -6.84
N LYS A 69 -18.57 -8.51 -6.97
CA LYS A 69 -19.26 -9.33 -5.98
C LYS A 69 -18.48 -10.61 -5.66
N GLY A 70 -18.24 -10.82 -4.35
CA GLY A 70 -17.54 -12.01 -3.86
C GLY A 70 -16.03 -12.01 -4.13
N SER A 71 -15.39 -10.83 -4.21
CA SER A 71 -13.94 -10.73 -4.27
C SER A 71 -13.29 -11.16 -2.97
N ASP A 72 -12.17 -11.89 -3.06
CA ASP A 72 -11.33 -12.27 -1.91
C ASP A 72 -10.54 -11.04 -1.40
N ILE A 73 -10.05 -10.20 -2.31
CA ILE A 73 -9.32 -8.99 -2.00
C ILE A 73 -9.85 -7.84 -2.85
N VAL A 74 -9.89 -6.64 -2.27
CA VAL A 74 -10.13 -5.42 -3.04
C VAL A 74 -8.97 -4.44 -2.81
N ILE A 75 -8.27 -4.09 -3.89
CA ILE A 75 -7.22 -3.08 -3.90
C ILE A 75 -7.84 -1.75 -4.29
N ILE A 76 -7.79 -0.75 -3.41
CA ILE A 76 -8.36 0.57 -3.66
C ILE A 76 -7.25 1.56 -3.96
N THR A 77 -7.13 1.93 -5.24
CA THR A 77 -6.20 2.94 -5.73
C THR A 77 -6.93 4.22 -6.15
N ALA A 78 -8.26 4.23 -6.04
CA ALA A 78 -9.10 5.34 -6.44
C ALA A 78 -8.83 6.59 -5.59
N GLY A 79 -8.68 7.72 -6.24
CA GLY A 79 -8.38 9.01 -5.64
C GLY A 79 -7.80 9.96 -6.68
N ILE A 80 -7.71 11.24 -6.32
CA ILE A 80 -7.08 12.23 -7.18
C ILE A 80 -5.71 12.63 -6.63
N PRO A 81 -4.71 12.90 -7.49
CA PRO A 81 -3.47 13.53 -7.06
C PRO A 81 -3.71 15.01 -6.72
N ARG A 82 -2.82 15.59 -5.91
CA ARG A 82 -2.86 17.01 -5.62
C ARG A 82 -2.69 17.81 -6.91
N LYS A 83 -3.64 18.73 -7.16
CA LYS A 83 -3.60 19.63 -8.31
C LYS A 83 -3.00 20.98 -7.92
N PRO A 84 -2.42 21.76 -8.86
CA PRO A 84 -1.99 23.12 -8.60
C PRO A 84 -3.16 23.96 -8.05
N GLY A 85 -2.91 24.71 -6.96
CA GLY A 85 -3.93 25.53 -6.29
C GLY A 85 -4.83 24.79 -5.30
N MET A 86 -4.75 23.45 -5.21
CA MET A 86 -5.51 22.66 -4.24
C MET A 86 -4.83 22.68 -2.87
N SER A 87 -5.56 23.01 -1.82
CA SER A 87 -5.08 22.91 -0.45
C SER A 87 -4.92 21.44 -0.03
N ARG A 88 -4.24 21.20 1.10
CA ARG A 88 -4.15 19.87 1.71
C ARG A 88 -5.53 19.37 2.14
N ASP A 89 -6.34 20.26 2.70
CA ASP A 89 -7.66 19.95 3.22
C ASP A 89 -8.65 19.60 2.10
N ASP A 90 -8.60 20.32 0.96
CA ASP A 90 -9.40 19.99 -0.22
C ASP A 90 -9.07 18.60 -0.76
N LEU A 91 -7.79 18.25 -0.82
CA LEU A 91 -7.35 16.94 -1.28
C LEU A 91 -7.87 15.83 -0.36
N ILE A 92 -7.70 16.00 0.95
CA ILE A 92 -8.14 15.04 1.96
C ILE A 92 -9.65 14.86 1.90
N SER A 93 -10.41 15.95 1.87
CA SER A 93 -11.87 15.93 1.79
C SER A 93 -12.36 15.22 0.52
N THR A 94 -11.77 15.53 -0.63
CA THR A 94 -12.12 14.91 -1.91
C THR A 94 -11.84 13.40 -1.88
N ASN A 95 -10.65 13.00 -1.45
CA ASN A 95 -10.27 11.59 -1.43
C ASN A 95 -11.04 10.81 -0.36
N ALA A 96 -11.38 11.42 0.77
CA ALA A 96 -12.26 10.81 1.76
C ALA A 96 -13.67 10.55 1.21
N GLY A 97 -14.24 11.50 0.46
CA GLY A 97 -15.52 11.31 -0.22
C GLY A 97 -15.50 10.18 -1.25
N ILE A 98 -14.42 10.08 -2.03
CA ILE A 98 -14.21 8.96 -2.97
C ILE A 98 -14.10 7.64 -2.20
N MET A 99 -13.26 7.58 -1.16
CA MET A 99 -13.05 6.38 -0.34
C MET A 99 -14.35 5.91 0.31
N LYS A 100 -15.16 6.80 0.88
CA LYS A 100 -16.47 6.48 1.45
C LYS A 100 -17.38 5.80 0.43
N ASN A 101 -17.52 6.41 -0.76
CA ASN A 101 -18.38 5.87 -1.81
C ASN A 101 -17.93 4.50 -2.28
N VAL A 102 -16.63 4.34 -2.60
CA VAL A 102 -16.03 3.08 -3.03
C VAL A 102 -16.21 2.01 -1.97
N THR A 103 -15.84 2.30 -0.74
CA THR A 103 -15.87 1.33 0.37
C THR A 103 -17.28 0.85 0.67
N ALA A 104 -18.28 1.74 0.66
CA ALA A 104 -19.67 1.37 0.91
C ALA A 104 -20.19 0.37 -0.14
N GLN A 105 -19.88 0.58 -1.41
CA GLN A 105 -20.29 -0.32 -2.50
C GLN A 105 -19.57 -1.67 -2.41
N ILE A 106 -18.27 -1.64 -2.18
CA ILE A 106 -17.46 -2.86 -2.03
C ILE A 106 -17.89 -3.67 -0.83
N ALA A 107 -18.15 -3.06 0.33
CA ALA A 107 -18.57 -3.76 1.54
C ALA A 107 -19.93 -4.47 1.35
N ALA A 108 -20.84 -3.86 0.59
CA ALA A 108 -22.13 -4.46 0.27
C ALA A 108 -22.01 -5.67 -0.68
N LEU A 109 -21.09 -5.64 -1.65
CA LEU A 109 -20.94 -6.67 -2.67
C LEU A 109 -19.96 -7.79 -2.28
N SER A 110 -18.98 -7.47 -1.45
CA SER A 110 -17.90 -8.38 -1.04
C SER A 110 -17.65 -8.27 0.48
N PRO A 111 -18.63 -8.66 1.32
CA PRO A 111 -18.58 -8.46 2.78
C PRO A 111 -17.45 -9.24 3.47
N ASP A 112 -16.91 -10.27 2.81
CA ASP A 112 -15.82 -11.09 3.34
C ASP A 112 -14.43 -10.70 2.78
N ALA A 113 -14.36 -9.71 1.91
CA ALA A 113 -13.11 -9.27 1.28
C ALA A 113 -12.11 -8.71 2.29
N ILE A 114 -10.83 -8.78 1.93
CA ILE A 114 -9.76 -8.02 2.57
C ILE A 114 -9.50 -6.76 1.73
N LEU A 115 -9.49 -5.60 2.37
CA LEU A 115 -9.22 -4.32 1.71
C LEU A 115 -7.74 -3.99 1.80
N ILE A 116 -7.10 -3.71 0.66
CA ILE A 116 -5.75 -3.15 0.57
C ILE A 116 -5.88 -1.71 0.07
N ILE A 117 -5.60 -0.77 0.94
CA ILE A 117 -5.71 0.65 0.65
C ILE A 117 -4.38 1.15 0.08
N VAL A 118 -4.44 1.85 -1.05
CA VAL A 118 -3.28 2.47 -1.74
C VAL A 118 -3.46 3.98 -1.91
N SER A 119 -4.72 4.44 -1.85
CA SER A 119 -5.09 5.85 -1.98
C SER A 119 -4.46 6.73 -0.90
N ASN A 120 -4.08 7.95 -1.27
CA ASN A 120 -3.44 8.92 -0.36
C ASN A 120 -4.37 10.07 0.06
N PRO A 121 -4.16 10.64 1.27
CA PRO A 121 -3.16 10.25 2.30
C PRO A 121 -3.49 8.89 2.92
N LEU A 122 -2.53 7.96 2.86
CA LEU A 122 -2.78 6.54 3.08
C LEU A 122 -3.45 6.23 4.43
N ASP A 123 -2.81 6.68 5.51
CA ASP A 123 -3.25 6.32 6.87
C ASP A 123 -4.66 6.87 7.16
N ALA A 124 -4.96 8.08 6.64
CA ALA A 124 -6.28 8.70 6.71
C ALA A 124 -7.32 7.91 5.87
N MET A 125 -6.95 7.44 4.67
CA MET A 125 -7.83 6.66 3.82
C MET A 125 -8.11 5.27 4.39
N CYS A 126 -7.14 4.67 5.09
CA CYS A 126 -7.37 3.44 5.87
C CYS A 126 -8.42 3.64 6.95
N GLN A 127 -8.36 4.76 7.68
CA GLN A 127 -9.36 5.08 8.70
C GLN A 127 -10.76 5.23 8.10
N VAL A 128 -10.89 5.97 7.00
CA VAL A 128 -12.18 6.11 6.31
C VAL A 128 -12.72 4.76 5.83
N ALA A 129 -11.87 3.93 5.22
CA ALA A 129 -12.28 2.60 4.77
C ALA A 129 -12.71 1.70 5.92
N PHE A 130 -12.01 1.75 7.05
CA PHE A 130 -12.34 1.00 8.25
C PHE A 130 -13.70 1.42 8.83
N ASP A 131 -13.91 2.72 9.02
CA ASP A 131 -15.14 3.27 9.60
C ASP A 131 -16.38 2.99 8.72
N ILE A 132 -16.22 3.04 7.39
CA ILE A 132 -17.32 2.84 6.44
C ILE A 132 -17.62 1.36 6.18
N SER A 133 -16.60 0.51 6.08
CA SER A 133 -16.83 -0.92 5.81
C SER A 133 -17.43 -1.66 6.99
N GLY A 134 -17.11 -1.23 8.21
CA GLY A 134 -17.41 -2.00 9.42
C GLY A 134 -16.68 -3.36 9.47
N PHE A 135 -15.65 -3.54 8.65
CA PHE A 135 -14.89 -4.78 8.61
C PHE A 135 -14.01 -4.92 9.86
N PRO A 136 -13.71 -6.15 10.29
CA PRO A 136 -12.71 -6.36 11.33
C PRO A 136 -11.37 -5.71 10.96
N LYS A 137 -10.66 -5.18 11.95
CA LYS A 137 -9.39 -4.46 11.76
C LYS A 137 -8.35 -5.24 10.95
N GLN A 138 -8.36 -6.57 11.04
CA GLN A 138 -7.45 -7.45 10.33
C GLN A 138 -7.67 -7.45 8.81
N ARG A 139 -8.84 -7.02 8.36
CA ARG A 139 -9.23 -7.02 6.95
C ARG A 139 -9.16 -5.65 6.28
N VAL A 140 -8.69 -4.63 6.97
CA VAL A 140 -8.41 -3.30 6.39
C VAL A 140 -6.93 -3.00 6.58
N ILE A 141 -6.19 -2.91 5.48
CA ILE A 141 -4.72 -2.89 5.50
C ILE A 141 -4.22 -1.80 4.56
N GLY A 142 -3.30 -0.96 5.02
CA GLY A 142 -2.69 0.05 4.17
C GLY A 142 -1.37 -0.43 3.54
N MET A 143 -1.23 -0.21 2.24
CA MET A 143 0.03 -0.42 1.51
C MET A 143 0.95 0.78 1.73
N ALA A 144 1.81 0.71 2.74
CA ALA A 144 2.71 1.77 3.21
C ALA A 144 4.16 1.29 3.23
N GLY A 145 4.60 0.78 4.36
CA GLY A 145 5.97 0.37 4.62
C GLY A 145 6.51 -0.69 3.65
N VAL A 146 5.65 -1.52 3.03
CA VAL A 146 6.07 -2.46 1.99
C VAL A 146 6.74 -1.73 0.83
N LEU A 147 6.14 -0.61 0.36
CA LEU A 147 6.71 0.23 -0.68
C LEU A 147 7.96 0.97 -0.19
N ASP A 148 7.90 1.56 1.00
CA ASP A 148 9.00 2.36 1.54
C ASP A 148 10.22 1.47 1.85
N SER A 149 9.99 0.27 2.36
CA SER A 149 11.03 -0.75 2.54
C SER A 149 11.61 -1.23 1.21
N ALA A 150 10.79 -1.37 0.16
CA ALA A 150 11.28 -1.73 -1.17
C ALA A 150 12.21 -0.67 -1.75
N ARG A 151 11.92 0.63 -1.54
CA ARG A 151 12.82 1.74 -1.91
C ARG A 151 14.13 1.65 -1.15
N PHE A 152 14.06 1.47 0.17
CA PHE A 152 15.26 1.37 1.01
C PHE A 152 16.12 0.17 0.62
N ARG A 153 15.52 -1.00 0.37
CA ARG A 153 16.19 -2.21 -0.16
C ARG A 153 16.90 -1.93 -1.48
N ALA A 154 16.24 -1.24 -2.41
CA ALA A 154 16.82 -0.88 -3.70
C ALA A 154 18.04 0.03 -3.53
N PHE A 155 17.97 1.05 -2.66
CA PHE A 155 19.08 1.94 -2.41
C PHE A 155 20.25 1.27 -1.69
N ILE A 156 20.01 0.41 -0.72
CA ILE A 156 21.04 -0.43 -0.09
C ILE A 156 21.72 -1.33 -1.13
N SER A 157 20.95 -1.96 -2.00
CA SER A 157 21.47 -2.83 -3.05
C SER A 157 22.33 -2.07 -4.05
N MET A 158 21.92 -0.88 -4.48
CA MET A 158 22.69 -0.01 -5.36
C MET A 158 24.00 0.45 -4.69
N GLU A 159 23.94 0.83 -3.42
CA GLU A 159 25.08 1.33 -2.67
C GLU A 159 26.17 0.26 -2.49
N LEU A 160 25.76 -0.97 -2.18
CA LEU A 160 26.68 -2.09 -1.95
C LEU A 160 26.98 -2.88 -3.22
N ASN A 161 26.31 -2.60 -4.35
CA ASN A 161 26.39 -3.38 -5.59
C ASN A 161 26.11 -4.88 -5.37
N VAL A 162 25.02 -5.19 -4.67
CA VAL A 162 24.57 -6.54 -4.37
C VAL A 162 23.18 -6.82 -4.92
N SER A 163 22.79 -8.08 -5.00
CA SER A 163 21.43 -8.46 -5.40
C SER A 163 20.38 -7.97 -4.40
N VAL A 164 19.27 -7.44 -4.91
CA VAL A 164 18.10 -7.08 -4.10
C VAL A 164 17.48 -8.28 -3.40
N GLU A 165 17.68 -9.49 -3.89
CA GLU A 165 17.19 -10.72 -3.28
C GLU A 165 17.82 -10.98 -1.89
N ASN A 166 19.05 -10.55 -1.70
CA ASN A 166 19.76 -10.65 -0.43
C ASN A 166 19.49 -9.50 0.54
N THR A 167 18.74 -8.49 0.11
CA THR A 167 18.55 -7.25 0.86
C THR A 167 17.19 -7.23 1.53
N HIS A 168 17.17 -7.08 2.85
CA HIS A 168 15.98 -6.89 3.66
C HIS A 168 16.02 -5.54 4.36
N ALA A 169 14.88 -4.89 4.48
CA ALA A 169 14.77 -3.63 5.19
C ALA A 169 13.37 -3.46 5.80
N PHE A 170 13.31 -2.70 6.88
CA PHE A 170 12.07 -2.30 7.52
C PHE A 170 11.94 -0.78 7.58
N VAL A 171 10.78 -0.29 7.17
CA VAL A 171 10.36 1.10 7.33
C VAL A 171 9.00 1.09 8.03
N LEU A 172 8.92 1.73 9.18
CA LEU A 172 7.71 1.85 9.99
C LEU A 172 7.13 3.28 9.90
N GLY A 173 6.07 3.53 10.67
CA GLY A 173 5.46 4.85 10.77
C GLY A 173 4.41 5.12 9.69
N GLY A 174 3.89 6.35 9.66
CA GLY A 174 2.96 6.83 8.64
C GLY A 174 3.63 6.93 7.27
N HIS A 175 2.84 6.72 6.22
CA HIS A 175 3.35 6.79 4.85
C HIS A 175 3.59 8.24 4.41
N GLY A 176 4.85 8.60 4.18
CA GLY A 176 5.27 9.95 3.77
C GLY A 176 6.49 10.44 4.54
N ASP A 177 6.55 11.75 4.77
CA ASP A 177 7.73 12.43 5.34
C ASP A 177 8.05 12.00 6.79
N THR A 178 7.11 11.37 7.47
CA THR A 178 7.25 10.90 8.86
C THR A 178 7.55 9.41 8.97
N MET A 179 7.89 8.73 7.87
CA MET A 179 8.29 7.33 7.91
C MET A 179 9.53 7.12 8.77
N VAL A 180 9.66 5.93 9.35
CA VAL A 180 10.73 5.56 10.28
C VAL A 180 11.52 4.38 9.72
N PRO A 181 12.53 4.60 8.87
CA PRO A 181 13.44 3.55 8.44
C PRO A 181 14.23 2.99 9.62
N LEU A 182 14.43 1.67 9.64
CA LEU A 182 15.13 0.98 10.70
C LEU A 182 16.44 0.34 10.17
N PRO A 183 17.56 1.07 10.12
CA PRO A 183 18.86 0.53 9.67
C PRO A 183 19.31 -0.71 10.45
N ARG A 184 19.05 -0.75 11.75
CA ARG A 184 19.36 -1.87 12.65
C ARG A 184 18.69 -3.19 12.26
N TYR A 185 17.48 -3.09 11.68
CA TYR A 185 16.70 -4.23 11.19
C TYR A 185 16.81 -4.40 9.67
N SER A 186 17.72 -3.65 9.04
CA SER A 186 17.98 -3.78 7.60
C SER A 186 19.28 -4.53 7.37
N THR A 187 19.22 -5.56 6.54
CA THR A 187 20.33 -6.52 6.39
C THR A 187 20.59 -6.88 4.93
N VAL A 188 21.83 -7.29 4.65
CA VAL A 188 22.22 -7.95 3.40
C VAL A 188 22.68 -9.35 3.76
N ALA A 189 22.00 -10.39 3.29
CA ALA A 189 22.25 -11.77 3.62
C ALA A 189 22.35 -12.05 5.14
N GLY A 190 21.53 -11.34 5.93
CA GLY A 190 21.50 -11.43 7.39
C GLY A 190 22.55 -10.56 8.12
N ILE A 191 23.45 -9.89 7.40
CA ILE A 191 24.43 -8.97 8.01
C ILE A 191 23.77 -7.58 8.12
N PRO A 192 23.71 -6.98 9.31
CA PRO A 192 23.17 -5.63 9.47
C PRO A 192 23.90 -4.61 8.60
N ILE A 193 23.19 -3.70 7.96
CA ILE A 193 23.82 -2.68 7.12
C ILE A 193 24.73 -1.74 7.93
N THR A 194 24.51 -1.63 9.24
CA THR A 194 25.33 -0.87 10.17
C THR A 194 26.75 -1.45 10.34
N GLU A 195 26.98 -2.70 9.93
CA GLU A 195 28.30 -3.32 9.87
C GLU A 195 28.97 -3.20 8.49
N LEU A 196 28.15 -2.91 7.45
CA LEU A 196 28.61 -2.85 6.06
C LEU A 196 28.87 -1.43 5.57
N LEU A 197 28.22 -0.44 6.18
CA LEU A 197 28.22 0.95 5.73
C LEU A 197 28.48 1.92 6.89
N THR A 198 29.10 3.06 6.57
CA THR A 198 29.25 4.14 7.53
C THR A 198 27.90 4.82 7.80
N LYS A 199 27.79 5.45 8.96
CA LYS A 199 26.56 6.17 9.37
C LYS A 199 26.14 7.20 8.32
N ASP A 200 27.06 7.99 7.77
CA ASP A 200 26.75 9.03 6.78
C ASP A 200 26.13 8.46 5.51
N ARG A 201 26.58 7.26 5.07
CA ARG A 201 26.03 6.57 3.89
C ARG A 201 24.61 6.03 4.20
N ILE A 202 24.39 5.51 5.39
CA ILE A 202 23.08 5.05 5.85
C ILE A 202 22.12 6.24 5.94
N ASP A 203 22.52 7.34 6.57
CA ASP A 203 21.69 8.54 6.72
C ASP A 203 21.27 9.12 5.34
N ALA A 204 22.17 9.16 4.37
CA ALA A 204 21.88 9.59 3.01
C ALA A 204 20.84 8.69 2.31
N MET A 205 20.92 7.38 2.52
CA MET A 205 19.93 6.44 1.96
C MET A 205 18.57 6.55 2.67
N VAL A 206 18.55 6.77 3.98
CA VAL A 206 17.34 7.02 4.77
C VAL A 206 16.63 8.28 4.25
N GLU A 207 17.36 9.38 4.08
CA GLU A 207 16.83 10.62 3.52
C GLU A 207 16.30 10.42 2.09
N ARG A 208 17.04 9.73 1.23
CA ARG A 208 16.61 9.42 -0.13
C ARG A 208 15.35 8.55 -0.14
N THR A 209 15.21 7.60 0.79
CA THR A 209 14.04 6.75 0.92
C THR A 209 12.80 7.57 1.26
N ALA A 210 12.89 8.48 2.21
CA ALA A 210 11.81 9.38 2.57
C ALA A 210 11.38 10.28 1.39
N ASN A 211 12.34 10.72 0.57
CA ASN A 211 12.12 11.57 -0.60
C ASN A 211 11.86 10.78 -1.91
N GLY A 212 11.88 9.45 -1.88
CA GLY A 212 11.84 8.62 -3.09
C GLY A 212 10.62 8.84 -3.99
N GLY A 213 9.47 9.17 -3.42
CA GLY A 213 8.28 9.56 -4.18
C GLY A 213 8.46 10.91 -4.90
N ALA A 214 8.98 11.91 -4.20
CA ALA A 214 9.25 13.24 -4.74
C ALA A 214 10.34 13.21 -5.83
N GLU A 215 11.39 12.40 -5.65
CA GLU A 215 12.45 12.18 -6.65
C GLU A 215 11.84 11.70 -7.99
N ILE A 216 10.96 10.69 -7.94
CA ILE A 216 10.29 10.16 -9.14
C ILE A 216 9.38 11.21 -9.78
N VAL A 217 8.59 11.95 -9.01
CA VAL A 217 7.73 13.03 -9.53
C VAL A 217 8.56 14.10 -10.21
N SER A 218 9.71 14.47 -9.65
CA SER A 218 10.61 15.48 -10.23
C SER A 218 11.20 15.05 -11.57
N LEU A 219 11.45 13.75 -11.75
CA LEU A 219 11.98 13.17 -13.00
C LEU A 219 10.86 13.01 -14.05
N LEU A 220 9.69 12.50 -13.67
CA LEU A 220 8.58 12.27 -14.59
C LEU A 220 7.91 13.56 -15.06
N LYS A 221 8.01 14.67 -14.30
CA LYS A 221 7.32 15.95 -14.53
C LYS A 221 5.80 15.89 -14.45
N THR A 222 5.19 14.77 -14.81
CA THR A 222 3.74 14.51 -14.75
C THR A 222 3.49 13.13 -14.13
N GLY A 223 2.49 13.03 -13.24
CA GLY A 223 2.15 11.77 -12.56
C GLY A 223 3.02 11.50 -11.33
N SER A 224 3.02 10.27 -10.88
CA SER A 224 3.75 9.78 -9.69
C SER A 224 4.27 8.37 -9.94
N ALA A 225 5.04 7.81 -9.00
CA ALA A 225 5.44 6.41 -9.02
C ALA A 225 4.21 5.49 -9.11
N TYR A 226 4.27 4.46 -9.92
CA TYR A 226 3.18 3.49 -10.07
C TYR A 226 3.64 2.03 -10.18
N TYR A 227 4.83 1.76 -10.70
CA TYR A 227 5.35 0.38 -10.79
C TYR A 227 5.62 -0.22 -9.40
N ALA A 228 6.34 0.49 -8.55
CA ALA A 228 6.69 0.01 -7.22
C ALA A 228 5.47 -0.09 -6.28
N PRO A 229 4.55 0.91 -6.20
CA PRO A 229 3.35 0.76 -5.38
C PRO A 229 2.43 -0.37 -5.85
N ALA A 230 2.28 -0.58 -7.18
CA ALA A 230 1.55 -1.71 -7.71
C ALA A 230 2.18 -3.05 -7.30
N SER A 231 3.51 -3.18 -7.40
CA SER A 231 4.23 -4.37 -6.95
C SER A 231 4.06 -4.64 -5.46
N ALA A 232 4.10 -3.58 -4.63
CA ALA A 232 3.90 -3.70 -3.18
C ALA A 232 2.49 -4.21 -2.84
N ALA A 233 1.45 -3.67 -3.48
CA ALA A 233 0.07 -4.14 -3.29
C ALA A 233 -0.11 -5.60 -3.76
N VAL A 234 0.54 -5.98 -4.86
CA VAL A 234 0.51 -7.35 -5.37
C VAL A 234 1.28 -8.31 -4.46
N GLU A 235 2.41 -7.90 -3.86
CA GLU A 235 3.12 -8.71 -2.86
C GLU A 235 2.25 -8.99 -1.64
N MET A 236 1.51 -8.00 -1.15
CA MET A 236 0.54 -8.17 -0.07
C MET A 236 -0.57 -9.15 -0.50
N SER A 237 -1.13 -8.95 -1.69
CA SER A 237 -2.18 -9.83 -2.24
C SER A 237 -1.71 -11.27 -2.39
N GLU A 238 -0.50 -11.48 -2.90
CA GLU A 238 0.09 -12.82 -3.02
C GLU A 238 0.30 -13.49 -1.66
N SER A 239 0.70 -12.73 -0.64
CA SER A 239 0.83 -13.26 0.72
C SER A 239 -0.51 -13.73 1.27
N ILE A 240 -1.59 -12.99 1.01
CA ILE A 240 -2.95 -13.32 1.45
C ILE A 240 -3.49 -14.53 0.66
N LEU A 241 -3.49 -14.45 -0.67
CA LEU A 241 -4.10 -15.47 -1.55
C LEU A 241 -3.45 -16.84 -1.42
N LYS A 242 -2.13 -16.88 -1.20
CA LYS A 242 -1.34 -18.11 -1.03
C LYS A 242 -1.04 -18.47 0.42
N ASP A 243 -1.63 -17.77 1.39
CA ASP A 243 -1.39 -17.95 2.84
C ASP A 243 0.10 -18.02 3.20
N LYS A 244 0.92 -17.14 2.61
CA LYS A 244 2.38 -17.20 2.78
C LYS A 244 2.86 -16.79 4.16
N LYS A 245 2.03 -16.08 4.92
CA LYS A 245 2.35 -15.58 6.27
C LYS A 245 3.63 -14.75 6.31
N LYS A 246 3.84 -13.93 5.25
CA LYS A 246 4.97 -13.01 5.21
C LYS A 246 4.89 -11.98 6.32
N ILE A 247 6.04 -11.61 6.86
CA ILE A 247 6.16 -10.46 7.74
C ILE A 247 6.45 -9.24 6.86
N LEU A 248 5.49 -8.31 6.80
CA LEU A 248 5.56 -7.13 5.96
C LEU A 248 5.22 -5.89 6.79
N PRO A 249 5.87 -4.74 6.57
CA PRO A 249 5.46 -3.48 7.20
C PRO A 249 4.25 -2.91 6.47
N CYS A 250 3.08 -2.98 7.10
CA CYS A 250 1.83 -2.48 6.58
C CYS A 250 1.19 -1.49 7.55
N ALA A 251 0.38 -0.56 7.06
CA ALA A 251 -0.46 0.24 7.94
C ALA A 251 -1.57 -0.65 8.51
N ALA A 252 -1.56 -0.80 9.83
CA ALA A 252 -2.48 -1.60 10.62
C ALA A 252 -3.14 -0.74 11.69
N TYR A 253 -4.39 -1.07 12.05
CA TYR A 253 -5.07 -0.42 13.18
C TYR A 253 -4.53 -0.95 14.50
N LEU A 254 -3.96 -0.05 15.31
CA LEU A 254 -3.37 -0.39 16.60
C LEU A 254 -4.34 -0.16 17.75
N GLU A 255 -4.29 -1.05 18.73
CA GLU A 255 -5.07 -1.02 19.97
C GLU A 255 -4.18 -1.23 21.20
N GLY A 256 -3.03 -0.56 21.24
CA GLY A 256 -2.06 -0.61 22.33
C GLY A 256 -0.67 -1.03 21.91
N GLU A 257 -0.52 -1.65 20.75
CA GLU A 257 0.78 -2.04 20.23
C GLU A 257 1.66 -0.78 20.04
N TYR A 258 2.93 -0.86 20.40
CA TYR A 258 3.88 0.26 20.44
C TYR A 258 3.41 1.46 21.31
N GLY A 259 2.42 1.26 22.19
CA GLY A 259 1.80 2.31 23.00
C GLY A 259 0.93 3.28 22.20
N ILE A 260 0.50 2.87 20.98
CA ILE A 260 -0.35 3.65 20.08
C ILE A 260 -1.75 3.02 20.05
N ASN A 261 -2.80 3.85 20.12
CA ASN A 261 -4.18 3.42 20.10
C ASN A 261 -4.98 4.14 19.03
N ASP A 262 -5.98 3.44 18.48
CA ASP A 262 -7.00 4.00 17.60
C ASP A 262 -6.46 4.68 16.34
N LEU A 263 -5.35 4.22 15.80
CA LEU A 263 -4.72 4.76 14.59
C LEU A 263 -4.27 3.66 13.66
N PHE A 264 -4.34 3.93 12.36
CA PHE A 264 -3.61 3.19 11.35
C PHE A 264 -2.18 3.73 11.25
N ILE A 265 -1.20 2.85 11.41
CA ILE A 265 0.21 3.21 11.25
C ILE A 265 1.03 2.00 10.78
N GLY A 266 2.10 2.26 10.03
CA GLY A 266 2.97 1.22 9.49
C GLY A 266 3.77 0.52 10.58
N VAL A 267 3.53 -0.78 10.75
CA VAL A 267 4.21 -1.69 11.70
C VAL A 267 4.42 -3.06 11.06
N PRO A 268 5.35 -3.89 11.57
CA PRO A 268 5.51 -5.24 11.07
C PRO A 268 4.27 -6.08 11.36
N VAL A 269 3.69 -6.69 10.34
CA VAL A 269 2.54 -7.58 10.48
C VAL A 269 2.80 -8.92 9.81
N LYS A 270 2.27 -10.00 10.39
CA LYS A 270 2.18 -11.28 9.72
C LYS A 270 0.93 -11.29 8.86
N LEU A 271 1.12 -11.35 7.54
CA LEU A 271 0.06 -11.25 6.54
C LEU A 271 -0.22 -12.60 5.91
N GLY A 272 -1.39 -13.17 6.19
CA GLY A 272 -1.84 -14.46 5.69
C GLY A 272 -3.27 -14.42 5.15
N SER A 273 -3.89 -15.58 4.97
CA SER A 273 -5.20 -15.73 4.32
C SER A 273 -6.36 -15.02 5.04
N LYS A 274 -6.18 -14.67 6.30
CA LYS A 274 -7.17 -13.91 7.10
C LYS A 274 -6.92 -12.40 7.14
N GLY A 275 -5.96 -11.91 6.34
CA GLY A 275 -5.43 -10.55 6.43
C GLY A 275 -4.30 -10.46 7.44
N ILE A 276 -4.33 -9.48 8.33
CA ILE A 276 -3.35 -9.35 9.42
C ILE A 276 -3.65 -10.40 10.49
N GLU A 277 -2.78 -11.39 10.62
CA GLU A 277 -2.91 -12.46 11.62
C GLU A 277 -2.23 -12.10 12.95
N GLU A 278 -1.23 -11.22 12.89
CA GLU A 278 -0.46 -10.80 14.06
C GLU A 278 0.23 -9.47 13.78
N ILE A 279 0.23 -8.56 14.74
CA ILE A 279 1.09 -7.38 14.77
C ILE A 279 2.33 -7.73 15.58
N ILE A 280 3.51 -7.64 14.96
CA ILE A 280 4.77 -8.02 15.60
C ILE A 280 5.39 -6.77 16.23
N GLN A 281 5.56 -6.78 17.54
CA GLN A 281 6.26 -5.74 18.25
C GLN A 281 7.75 -6.08 18.33
N ILE A 282 8.58 -5.22 17.73
CA ILE A 282 10.05 -5.31 17.79
C ILE A 282 10.59 -4.28 18.78
N ASP A 283 11.75 -4.56 19.34
CA ASP A 283 12.42 -3.64 20.25
C ASP A 283 12.95 -2.42 19.48
N LEU A 284 12.42 -1.25 19.79
CA LEU A 284 12.86 0.03 19.26
C LEU A 284 13.81 0.72 20.24
N THR A 285 14.82 1.40 19.71
CA THR A 285 15.63 2.32 20.51
C THR A 285 14.76 3.50 20.98
N GLU A 286 15.26 4.28 21.94
CA GLU A 286 14.56 5.49 22.39
C GLU A 286 14.36 6.50 21.26
N GLU A 287 15.33 6.63 20.36
CA GLU A 287 15.26 7.49 19.18
C GLU A 287 14.22 6.97 18.17
N GLU A 288 14.24 5.67 17.83
CA GLU A 288 13.27 5.03 16.94
C GLU A 288 11.85 5.13 17.50
N ASN A 289 11.67 4.92 18.80
CA ASN A 289 10.38 5.02 19.46
C ASN A 289 9.85 6.47 19.45
N THR A 290 10.75 7.44 19.69
CA THR A 290 10.40 8.87 19.61
C THR A 290 9.99 9.24 18.18
N ALA A 291 10.69 8.75 17.17
CA ALA A 291 10.35 8.97 15.76
C ALA A 291 8.98 8.33 15.42
N LEU A 292 8.71 7.12 15.89
CA LEU A 292 7.43 6.44 15.66
C LEU A 292 6.26 7.18 16.33
N LYS A 293 6.44 7.68 17.55
CA LYS A 293 5.43 8.51 18.24
C LYS A 293 5.15 9.81 17.50
N LYS A 294 6.20 10.51 17.04
CA LYS A 294 6.04 11.72 16.21
C LYS A 294 5.29 11.41 14.91
N SER A 295 5.55 10.25 14.31
CA SER A 295 4.82 9.78 13.12
C SER A 295 3.35 9.51 13.44
N ALA A 296 3.05 8.90 14.59
CA ALA A 296 1.68 8.67 15.05
C ALA A 296 0.93 9.99 15.30
N ASP A 297 1.58 10.98 15.88
CA ASP A 297 1.00 12.31 16.10
C ASP A 297 0.59 12.96 14.77
N ALA A 298 1.42 12.85 13.72
CA ALA A 298 1.09 13.37 12.40
C ALA A 298 -0.11 12.64 11.75
N VAL A 299 -0.26 11.34 11.98
CA VAL A 299 -1.44 10.57 11.54
C VAL A 299 -2.68 10.96 12.35
N LEU A 300 -2.53 11.19 13.66
CA LEU A 300 -3.61 11.65 14.51
C LEU A 300 -4.17 13.01 14.04
N GLU A 301 -3.29 13.94 13.67
CA GLU A 301 -3.70 15.24 13.09
C GLU A 301 -4.56 15.03 11.82
N LEU A 302 -4.20 14.08 10.95
CA LEU A 302 -5.00 13.75 9.76
C LEU A 302 -6.36 13.18 10.15
N LYS A 303 -6.42 12.29 11.13
CA LYS A 303 -7.68 11.72 11.65
C LYS A 303 -8.59 12.80 12.24
N GLU A 304 -8.04 13.74 13.02
CA GLU A 304 -8.80 14.86 13.58
C GLU A 304 -9.31 15.82 12.48
N LEU A 305 -8.52 16.03 11.44
CA LEU A 305 -8.93 16.81 10.28
C LEU A 305 -10.11 16.16 9.55
N LEU A 306 -10.07 14.84 9.32
CA LEU A 306 -11.19 14.09 8.74
C LEU A 306 -12.47 14.27 9.55
N LYS A 307 -12.43 14.17 10.87
CA LYS A 307 -13.59 14.40 11.75
C LYS A 307 -14.16 15.80 11.59
N LYS A 308 -13.30 16.83 11.52
CA LYS A 308 -13.72 18.24 11.33
C LYS A 308 -14.36 18.47 9.97
N LEU A 309 -13.92 17.77 8.94
CA LEU A 309 -14.46 17.85 7.57
C LEU A 309 -15.76 17.05 7.39
N GLY A 310 -16.26 16.37 8.44
CA GLY A 310 -17.46 15.54 8.38
C GLY A 310 -17.27 14.24 7.60
N SER A 311 -16.05 13.83 7.54
CA SER A 311 -15.64 12.62 6.82
C SER A 311 -15.70 11.41 7.73
#